data_d13929e63cf58d26eb47cd8cbf6c3d5a
#
_entry.id   d13929e63cf58d26eb47cd8cbf6c3d5a
#
_cell.length_a   1.000
_cell.length_b   1.000
_cell.length_c   1.000
_cell.angle_alpha   90.00
_cell.angle_beta   90.00
_cell.angle_gamma   90.00
#
_symmetry.space_group_name_H-M   'P 1'
#
loop_
_entity.id
_entity.type
_entity.pdbx_description
1 polymer ?
#
loop_
_entity_poly.entity_id
_entity_poly.type
_entity_poly.pdbx_seq_one_letter_code
_entity_poly.pdbx_strand_id
1 'polypeptide(L)'
;MCIRDRLEGIRFTHRWAGVIDTTSRFTPVFGTALGGRMAYAVGYTGLGVASTRFGAAVALDLVDGKDTELTRLGMVRHKPIPFPPEPIRYAAVRATRSSLAAEDRTGRRNLWLRALDRIGVGFDS
;
A
#
# COMPACT_ATOMS: atom_id res chain seq x y z
N MET A 1 9.82 6.63 21.22
CA MET A 1 9.19 7.68 22.03
C MET A 1 7.69 7.56 21.85
N CYS A 2 6.99 7.01 22.84
CA CYS A 2 5.53 6.82 22.75
C CYS A 2 4.81 8.16 22.81
N ILE A 3 4.07 8.50 21.77
CA ILE A 3 3.19 9.69 21.72
C ILE A 3 2.09 9.57 22.78
N ARG A 4 1.76 8.36 23.19
CA ARG A 4 0.69 8.06 24.16
C ARG A 4 0.84 8.79 25.49
N ASP A 5 2.07 8.86 26.02
CA ASP A 5 2.36 9.46 27.33
C ASP A 5 2.17 10.98 27.32
N ARG A 6 2.22 11.62 26.14
CA ARG A 6 2.01 13.06 25.97
C ARG A 6 0.54 13.45 25.74
N LEU A 7 -0.32 12.46 25.53
CA LEU A 7 -1.75 12.68 25.25
C LEU A 7 -2.63 12.34 26.46
N GLU A 8 -2.00 12.06 27.61
CA GLU A 8 -2.72 11.82 28.85
C GLU A 8 -3.48 13.08 29.28
N GLY A 9 -4.78 12.94 29.55
CA GLY A 9 -5.65 14.07 29.91
C GLY A 9 -6.22 14.88 28.74
N ILE A 10 -5.83 14.62 27.49
CA ILE A 10 -6.38 15.31 26.32
C ILE A 10 -7.74 14.73 25.94
N ARG A 11 -8.73 15.59 25.80
CA ARG A 11 -10.07 15.25 25.31
C ARG A 11 -10.21 15.55 23.83
N PHE A 12 -10.45 14.51 23.01
CA PHE A 12 -10.76 14.67 21.58
C PHE A 12 -12.22 15.09 21.43
N THR A 13 -12.45 16.30 20.94
CA THR A 13 -13.79 16.85 20.69
C THR A 13 -14.38 16.39 19.35
N HIS A 14 -13.51 16.11 18.37
CA HIS A 14 -13.92 15.65 17.04
C HIS A 14 -13.12 14.43 16.62
N ARG A 15 -13.76 13.50 15.91
CA ARG A 15 -13.14 12.31 15.33
C ARG A 15 -13.67 12.12 13.92
N TRP A 16 -12.80 11.81 13.00
CA TRP A 16 -13.16 11.47 11.62
C TRP A 16 -12.31 10.30 11.14
N ALA A 17 -12.82 9.59 10.14
CA ALA A 17 -12.11 8.49 9.49
C ALA A 17 -12.41 8.51 7.99
N GLY A 18 -11.46 8.04 7.20
CA GLY A 18 -11.60 7.85 5.76
C GLY A 18 -11.13 6.46 5.34
N VAL A 19 -11.69 5.96 4.26
CA VAL A 19 -11.25 4.71 3.64
C VAL A 19 -9.98 4.97 2.84
N ILE A 20 -8.97 4.12 3.03
CA ILE A 20 -7.71 4.16 2.30
C ILE A 20 -7.63 2.93 1.42
N ASP A 21 -7.43 3.13 0.11
CA ASP A 21 -7.15 2.07 -0.84
C ASP A 21 -5.71 1.57 -0.64
N THR A 22 -5.54 0.26 -0.55
CA THR A 22 -4.25 -0.37 -0.21
C THR A 22 -3.97 -1.54 -1.14
N THR A 23 -2.74 -1.65 -1.63
CA THR A 23 -2.22 -2.80 -2.36
C THR A 23 -1.43 -3.73 -1.45
N SER A 24 -1.18 -4.97 -1.88
CA SER A 24 -0.37 -5.93 -1.13
C SER A 24 1.11 -5.53 -0.99
N ARG A 25 1.59 -4.60 -1.83
CA ARG A 25 2.96 -4.07 -1.80
C ARG A 25 3.05 -2.67 -1.22
N PHE A 26 1.95 -2.07 -0.81
CA PHE A 26 1.87 -0.70 -0.32
C PHE A 26 2.37 0.37 -1.33
N THR A 27 2.50 -0.01 -2.59
CA THR A 27 2.87 0.90 -3.70
C THR A 27 1.70 1.07 -4.66
N PRO A 28 1.57 2.22 -5.33
CA PRO A 28 0.50 2.44 -6.30
C PRO A 28 0.61 1.47 -7.49
N VAL A 29 -0.55 1.16 -8.08
CA VAL A 29 -0.68 0.36 -9.29
C VAL A 29 -0.96 1.28 -10.46
N PHE A 30 -0.22 1.10 -11.52
CA PHE A 30 -0.35 1.83 -12.76
C PHE A 30 -0.88 0.92 -13.87
N GLY A 31 -1.63 1.48 -14.79
CA GLY A 31 -2.09 0.76 -15.96
C GLY A 31 -2.83 1.63 -16.94
N THR A 32 -3.17 1.01 -18.08
CA THR A 32 -3.99 1.62 -19.13
C THR A 32 -5.26 0.84 -19.34
N ALA A 33 -6.27 1.52 -19.87
CA ALA A 33 -7.57 0.94 -20.23
C ALA A 33 -8.08 1.55 -21.55
N LEU A 34 -9.18 1.02 -22.06
CA LEU A 34 -9.84 1.51 -23.28
C LEU A 34 -8.89 1.58 -24.50
N GLY A 35 -8.06 0.54 -24.68
CA GLY A 35 -7.09 0.50 -25.78
C GLY A 35 -5.97 1.55 -25.67
N GLY A 36 -5.55 1.87 -24.44
CA GLY A 36 -4.47 2.84 -24.17
C GLY A 36 -4.92 4.30 -24.08
N ARG A 37 -6.21 4.58 -24.30
CA ARG A 37 -6.75 5.96 -24.25
C ARG A 37 -6.98 6.49 -22.85
N MET A 38 -6.88 5.65 -21.85
CA MET A 38 -6.98 6.01 -20.44
C MET A 38 -5.83 5.38 -19.67
N ALA A 39 -5.17 6.17 -18.81
CA ALA A 39 -4.25 5.64 -17.81
C ALA A 39 -4.82 5.85 -16.40
N TYR A 40 -4.44 4.99 -15.48
CA TYR A 40 -4.84 5.07 -14.08
C TYR A 40 -3.66 4.82 -13.14
N ALA A 41 -3.73 5.45 -11.97
CA ALA A 41 -2.86 5.21 -10.83
C ALA A 41 -3.74 5.11 -9.57
N VAL A 42 -3.73 3.96 -8.90
CA VAL A 42 -4.58 3.64 -7.74
C VAL A 42 -3.78 2.95 -6.65
N GLY A 43 -4.31 2.87 -5.44
CA GLY A 43 -3.67 2.13 -4.35
C GLY A 43 -2.51 2.87 -3.69
N TYR A 44 -2.63 4.16 -3.50
CA TYR A 44 -1.58 4.99 -2.88
C TYR A 44 -1.36 4.74 -1.38
N THR A 45 -2.16 3.91 -0.75
CA THR A 45 -1.99 3.47 0.66
C THR A 45 -1.82 4.64 1.66
N GLY A 46 -2.54 5.75 1.42
CA GLY A 46 -2.46 6.96 2.25
C GLY A 46 -1.30 7.92 1.89
N LEU A 47 -0.43 7.56 0.98
CA LEU A 47 0.72 8.38 0.55
C LEU A 47 0.42 9.28 -0.66
N GLY A 48 -0.85 9.42 -1.05
CA GLY A 48 -1.28 10.09 -2.27
C GLY A 48 -0.87 11.57 -2.35
N VAL A 49 -0.82 12.30 -1.24
CA VAL A 49 -0.59 13.76 -1.25
C VAL A 49 0.71 14.13 -1.98
N ALA A 50 1.81 13.46 -1.69
CA ALA A 50 3.10 13.72 -2.35
C ALA A 50 3.28 12.93 -3.65
N SER A 51 2.81 11.67 -3.69
CA SER A 51 3.08 10.73 -4.79
C SER A 51 2.14 10.89 -5.99
N THR A 52 1.02 11.62 -5.87
CA THR A 52 0.10 11.86 -6.99
C THR A 52 0.73 12.65 -8.13
N ARG A 53 1.66 13.58 -7.84
CA ARG A 53 2.41 14.29 -8.89
C ARG A 53 3.25 13.32 -9.74
N PHE A 54 3.95 12.40 -9.09
CA PHE A 54 4.68 11.32 -9.77
C PHE A 54 3.70 10.44 -10.55
N GLY A 55 2.59 10.04 -9.94
CA GLY A 55 1.57 9.22 -10.57
C GLY A 55 0.96 9.87 -11.80
N ALA A 56 0.73 11.19 -11.79
CA ALA A 56 0.24 11.92 -12.95
C ALA A 56 1.27 11.92 -14.11
N ALA A 57 2.56 12.12 -13.80
CA ALA A 57 3.61 12.08 -14.82
C ALA A 57 3.68 10.68 -15.49
N VAL A 58 3.67 9.61 -14.70
CA VAL A 58 3.63 8.22 -15.21
C VAL A 58 2.37 7.99 -16.06
N ALA A 59 1.21 8.43 -15.59
CA ALA A 59 -0.05 8.25 -16.31
C ALA A 59 -0.06 8.95 -17.68
N LEU A 60 0.50 10.16 -17.76
CA LEU A 60 0.64 10.89 -19.03
C LEU A 60 1.57 10.15 -20.00
N ASP A 61 2.73 9.69 -19.52
CA ASP A 61 3.66 8.93 -20.35
C ASP A 61 3.04 7.61 -20.85
N LEU A 62 2.22 6.94 -20.02
CA LEU A 62 1.52 5.72 -20.41
C LEU A 62 0.45 5.97 -21.48
N VAL A 63 -0.30 7.07 -21.38
CA VAL A 63 -1.31 7.44 -22.41
C VAL A 63 -0.63 7.81 -23.73
N ASP A 64 0.49 8.54 -23.65
CA ASP A 64 1.25 8.93 -24.83
C ASP A 64 2.07 7.75 -25.45
N GLY A 65 2.07 6.59 -24.79
CA GLY A 65 2.86 5.43 -25.22
C GLY A 65 4.37 5.63 -25.14
N LYS A 66 4.83 6.57 -24.30
CA LYS A 66 6.25 6.89 -24.14
C LYS A 66 6.97 5.87 -23.26
N ASP A 67 8.15 5.43 -23.70
CA ASP A 67 9.04 4.59 -22.90
C ASP A 67 10.10 5.48 -22.22
N THR A 68 9.75 5.98 -21.02
CA THR A 68 10.58 6.88 -20.21
C THR A 68 11.21 6.14 -19.02
N GLU A 69 12.14 6.78 -18.32
CA GLU A 69 12.67 6.23 -17.06
C GLU A 69 11.56 5.97 -16.05
N LEU A 70 10.54 6.84 -15.98
CA LEU A 70 9.41 6.69 -15.07
C LEU A 70 8.62 5.42 -15.37
N THR A 71 8.30 5.16 -16.64
CA THR A 71 7.55 3.96 -17.05
C THR A 71 8.34 2.67 -16.93
N ARG A 72 9.68 2.74 -16.85
CA ARG A 72 10.58 1.59 -16.64
C ARG A 72 10.77 1.21 -15.18
N LEU A 73 10.38 2.05 -14.25
CA LEU A 73 10.53 1.76 -12.82
C LEU A 73 9.83 0.45 -12.43
N GLY A 74 10.49 -0.35 -11.61
CA GLY A 74 9.95 -1.63 -11.11
C GLY A 74 8.59 -1.46 -10.45
N MET A 75 8.40 -0.40 -9.65
CA MET A 75 7.11 -0.10 -9.02
C MET A 75 5.98 0.20 -10.02
N VAL A 76 6.28 0.66 -11.23
CA VAL A 76 5.29 0.92 -12.28
C VAL A 76 4.96 -0.37 -13.06
N ARG A 77 5.97 -1.20 -13.31
CA ARG A 77 5.84 -2.44 -14.13
C ARG A 77 5.30 -3.63 -13.35
N HIS A 78 5.70 -3.79 -12.08
CA HIS A 78 5.29 -4.94 -11.30
C HIS A 78 3.91 -4.71 -10.67
N LYS A 79 2.96 -5.57 -11.03
CA LYS A 79 1.63 -5.56 -10.43
C LYS A 79 1.67 -6.27 -9.07
N PRO A 80 1.02 -5.73 -8.04
CA PRO A 80 0.90 -6.39 -6.75
C PRO A 80 0.06 -7.67 -6.89
N ILE A 81 0.29 -8.61 -5.98
CA ILE A 81 -0.54 -9.81 -5.87
C ILE A 81 -1.93 -9.39 -5.40
N PRO A 82 -3.00 -9.80 -6.08
CA PRO A 82 -4.35 -9.47 -5.65
C PRO A 82 -4.67 -10.10 -4.29
N PHE A 83 -5.42 -9.38 -3.46
CA PHE A 83 -5.90 -9.95 -2.21
C PHE A 83 -6.88 -11.11 -2.48
N PRO A 84 -6.87 -12.16 -1.66
CA PRO A 84 -7.83 -13.24 -1.78
C PRO A 84 -9.27 -12.73 -1.55
N PRO A 85 -10.29 -13.44 -2.05
CA PRO A 85 -11.67 -13.06 -1.82
C PRO A 85 -12.08 -13.23 -0.35
N GLU A 86 -13.18 -12.57 0.06
CA GLU A 86 -13.79 -12.79 1.38
C GLU A 86 -14.37 -14.22 1.49
N PRO A 87 -14.30 -14.83 2.67
CA PRO A 87 -13.84 -14.32 3.97
C PRO A 87 -12.33 -14.51 4.23
N ILE A 88 -11.58 -15.12 3.30
CA ILE A 88 -10.16 -15.45 3.47
C ILE A 88 -9.34 -14.18 3.67
N ARG A 89 -9.65 -13.12 2.91
CA ARG A 89 -8.98 -11.81 3.03
C ARG A 89 -9.07 -11.26 4.45
N TYR A 90 -10.25 -11.26 5.05
CA TYR A 90 -10.45 -10.79 6.41
C TYR A 90 -9.60 -11.56 7.42
N ALA A 91 -9.61 -12.90 7.34
CA ALA A 91 -8.84 -13.76 8.22
C ALA A 91 -7.32 -13.51 8.07
N ALA A 92 -6.83 -13.43 6.83
CA ALA A 92 -5.41 -13.17 6.54
C ALA A 92 -4.96 -11.79 7.04
N VAL A 93 -5.74 -10.74 6.79
CA VAL A 93 -5.45 -9.38 7.26
C VAL A 93 -5.44 -9.33 8.79
N ARG A 94 -6.41 -9.98 9.44
CA ARG A 94 -6.47 -10.04 10.90
C ARG A 94 -5.28 -10.79 11.51
N ALA A 95 -4.89 -11.92 10.92
CA ALA A 95 -3.71 -12.68 11.34
C ALA A 95 -2.42 -11.86 11.18
N THR A 96 -2.27 -11.15 10.06
CA THR A 96 -1.12 -10.28 9.80
C THR A 96 -1.06 -9.14 10.81
N ARG A 97 -2.17 -8.44 11.06
CA ARG A 97 -2.22 -7.35 12.07
C ARG A 97 -1.88 -7.83 13.47
N SER A 98 -2.40 -9.00 13.89
CA SER A 98 -2.07 -9.56 15.20
C SER A 98 -0.60 -9.98 15.30
N SER A 99 -0.03 -10.49 14.21
CA SER A 99 1.39 -10.86 14.12
C SER A 99 2.31 -9.65 14.19
N LEU A 100 1.98 -8.56 13.49
CA LEU A 100 2.72 -7.30 13.57
C LEU A 100 2.65 -6.70 14.98
N ALA A 101 1.47 -6.68 15.60
CA ALA A 101 1.31 -6.21 16.97
C ALA A 101 2.06 -7.08 18.01
N ALA A 102 2.26 -8.36 17.73
CA ALA A 102 3.09 -9.23 18.54
C ALA A 102 4.59 -8.96 18.32
N GLU A 103 5.02 -8.72 17.08
CA GLU A 103 6.37 -8.31 16.73
C GLU A 103 6.74 -6.99 17.42
N ASP A 104 5.87 -5.98 17.39
CA ASP A 104 6.07 -4.70 18.08
C ASP A 104 6.31 -4.85 19.60
N ARG A 105 5.66 -5.84 20.22
CA ARG A 105 5.79 -6.11 21.66
C ARG A 105 6.98 -6.95 22.02
N THR A 106 7.35 -7.91 21.17
CA THR A 106 8.33 -8.95 21.49
C THR A 106 9.66 -8.77 20.78
N GLY A 107 9.72 -7.91 19.75
CA GLY A 107 10.86 -7.74 18.87
C GLY A 107 11.17 -8.99 18.01
N ARG A 108 10.24 -9.96 17.93
CA ARG A 108 10.43 -11.22 17.20
C ARG A 108 9.45 -11.37 16.04
N ARG A 109 10.01 -11.49 14.84
CA ARG A 109 9.23 -11.75 13.61
C ARG A 109 8.84 -13.23 13.53
N ASN A 110 7.54 -13.51 13.46
CA ASN A 110 7.00 -14.86 13.40
C ASN A 110 7.09 -15.48 11.99
N LEU A 111 6.81 -16.80 11.88
CA LEU A 111 6.88 -17.52 10.61
C LEU A 111 5.88 -17.02 9.56
N TRP A 112 4.71 -16.55 9.99
CA TRP A 112 3.71 -15.97 9.10
C TRP A 112 4.22 -14.73 8.37
N LEU A 113 4.79 -13.77 9.10
CA LEU A 113 5.37 -12.56 8.52
C LEU A 113 6.54 -12.87 7.59
N ARG A 114 7.42 -13.82 7.98
CA ARG A 114 8.51 -14.29 7.11
C ARG A 114 8.04 -14.93 5.82
N ALA A 115 6.90 -15.64 5.85
CA ALA A 115 6.31 -16.21 4.65
C ALA A 115 5.75 -15.12 3.73
N LEU A 116 5.09 -14.09 4.30
CA LEU A 116 4.60 -12.94 3.54
C LEU A 116 5.75 -12.17 2.87
N ASP A 117 6.87 -11.97 3.58
CA ASP A 117 8.06 -11.30 3.01
C ASP A 117 8.59 -12.05 1.79
N ARG A 118 8.63 -13.40 1.82
CA ARG A 118 9.12 -14.21 0.70
C ARG A 118 8.29 -14.08 -0.56
N ILE A 119 6.99 -13.82 -0.42
CA ILE A 119 6.08 -13.63 -1.56
C ILE A 119 5.93 -12.17 -1.96
N GLY A 120 6.69 -11.26 -1.34
CA GLY A 120 6.69 -9.84 -1.68
C GLY A 120 5.42 -9.10 -1.22
N VAL A 121 4.84 -9.52 -0.11
CA VAL A 121 3.72 -8.84 0.55
C VAL A 121 4.25 -8.09 1.76
N GLY A 122 4.34 -6.76 1.68
CA GLY A 122 4.80 -5.93 2.77
C GLY A 122 5.63 -4.72 2.32
N PHE A 123 6.15 -3.97 3.30
CA PHE A 123 6.93 -2.76 3.05
C PHE A 123 8.37 -3.02 2.57
N ASP A 124 8.91 -4.22 2.79
CA ASP A 124 10.31 -4.57 2.53
C ASP A 124 10.48 -5.34 1.19
N SER A 125 9.53 -5.25 0.29
CA SER A 125 9.52 -5.99 -0.97
C SER A 125 9.78 -5.13 -2.20
#